data_2f9036ad58a06955b2a0ee8b7a68ffea
#
_entry.id   2f9036ad58a06955b2a0ee8b7a68ffea
#
_cell.length_a   1.000
_cell.length_b   1.000
_cell.length_c   1.000
_cell.angle_alpha   90.00
_cell.angle_beta   90.00
_cell.angle_gamma   90.00
#
_symmetry.space_group_name_H-M   'P 1'
#
loop_
_entity.id
_entity.type
_entity.pdbx_description
1 polymer ?
#
loop_
_entity_poly.entity_id
_entity_poly.type
_entity_poly.pdbx_seq_one_letter_code
_entity_poly.pdbx_strand_id
1 'polypeptide(L)'
;ELIWIFCQKMGVELDINMEAVAKINKELYAIRKELDAVDAVKVFPNPFNPLTDKLPEHIDKEFDRAVAAAKSGNEAELIDACHAIERYFNFPKPNELVQKAEIPGGMYTNMVAQLKQLKSESILESAMKLIPRVRLDAGLPPLVTPTSQIVGAQAVNCALDIKNGKPMYSNVSNQFVNLVKGEYGKTPVEVDPEFRLKIAGVREETPYDTSKYKMQPNPVLEEAGGVKLAENEKEVLLLELFPLVAKNYLTGVKKARYQASKPKEEASAPAAAPAAEAPKAEPAKPAAAPITGNVVT
;
A
#
# COMPACT_ATOMS: atom_id res chain seq x y z
N GLU A 1 -3.73 -21.24 -12.11
CA GLU A 1 -3.87 -22.11 -13.29
C GLU A 1 -2.50 -22.49 -13.85
N LEU A 2 -1.60 -21.54 -14.17
CA LEU A 2 -0.27 -21.84 -14.70
C LEU A 2 0.57 -22.73 -13.77
N ILE A 3 0.54 -22.47 -12.47
CA ILE A 3 1.22 -23.29 -11.45
C ILE A 3 0.72 -24.75 -11.52
N TRP A 4 -0.59 -24.95 -11.68
CA TRP A 4 -1.17 -26.29 -11.84
C TRP A 4 -0.61 -27.01 -13.06
N ILE A 5 -0.48 -26.32 -14.22
CA ILE A 5 0.10 -26.90 -15.45
C ILE A 5 1.56 -27.31 -15.18
N PHE A 6 2.38 -26.43 -14.56
CA PHE A 6 3.75 -26.75 -14.19
C PHE A 6 3.83 -27.98 -13.28
N CYS A 7 2.98 -28.05 -12.25
CA CYS A 7 2.95 -29.20 -11.33
C CYS A 7 2.60 -30.49 -12.06
N GLN A 8 1.60 -30.47 -12.97
CA GLN A 8 1.27 -31.65 -13.77
C GLN A 8 2.47 -32.12 -14.61
N LYS A 9 3.18 -31.21 -15.27
CA LYS A 9 4.38 -31.53 -16.05
C LYS A 9 5.57 -32.01 -15.20
N MET A 10 5.61 -31.65 -13.96
CA MET A 10 6.62 -32.08 -12.98
C MET A 10 6.22 -33.38 -12.26
N GLY A 11 5.01 -33.88 -12.45
CA GLY A 11 4.48 -35.02 -11.72
C GLY A 11 4.17 -34.73 -10.25
N VAL A 12 3.90 -33.48 -9.93
CA VAL A 12 3.53 -33.04 -8.56
C VAL A 12 2.01 -32.97 -8.46
N GLU A 13 1.43 -33.73 -7.53
CA GLU A 13 0.01 -33.64 -7.21
C GLU A 13 -0.24 -32.45 -6.29
N LEU A 14 -1.28 -31.68 -6.63
CA LEU A 14 -1.75 -30.57 -5.78
C LEU A 14 -3.14 -30.92 -5.24
N ASP A 15 -3.32 -30.80 -3.94
CA ASP A 15 -4.63 -30.89 -3.26
C ASP A 15 -5.38 -29.54 -3.40
N ILE A 16 -5.79 -29.25 -4.64
CA ILE A 16 -6.52 -28.03 -4.99
C ILE A 16 -7.77 -28.40 -5.78
N ASN A 17 -8.92 -27.91 -5.33
CA ASN A 17 -10.17 -28.05 -6.09
C ASN A 17 -10.17 -27.09 -7.29
N MET A 18 -9.69 -27.60 -8.45
CA MET A 18 -9.59 -26.82 -9.69
C MET A 18 -10.95 -26.40 -10.28
N GLU A 19 -12.03 -27.12 -9.99
CA GLU A 19 -13.38 -26.70 -10.39
C GLU A 19 -13.81 -25.44 -9.61
N ALA A 20 -13.49 -25.38 -8.32
CA ALA A 20 -13.73 -24.19 -7.50
C ALA A 20 -12.86 -23.01 -8.00
N VAL A 21 -11.59 -23.24 -8.34
CA VAL A 21 -10.70 -22.23 -8.94
C VAL A 21 -11.29 -21.69 -10.24
N ALA A 22 -11.78 -22.56 -11.14
CA ALA A 22 -12.39 -22.13 -12.39
C ALA A 22 -13.64 -21.26 -12.17
N LYS A 23 -14.48 -21.58 -11.18
CA LYS A 23 -15.65 -20.77 -10.81
C LYS A 23 -15.22 -19.40 -10.27
N ILE A 24 -14.27 -19.37 -9.36
CA ILE A 24 -13.74 -18.13 -8.79
C ILE A 24 -13.14 -17.24 -9.87
N ASN A 25 -12.33 -17.79 -10.76
CA ASN A 25 -11.72 -17.05 -11.86
C ASN A 25 -12.78 -16.46 -12.80
N LYS A 26 -13.82 -17.18 -13.12
CA LYS A 26 -14.93 -16.65 -13.93
C LYS A 26 -15.55 -15.40 -13.29
N GLU A 27 -15.81 -15.42 -11.99
CA GLU A 27 -16.34 -14.26 -11.27
C GLU A 27 -15.33 -13.12 -11.22
N LEU A 28 -14.04 -13.41 -10.96
CA LEU A 28 -12.98 -12.39 -10.95
C LEU A 28 -12.82 -11.71 -12.32
N TYR A 29 -12.90 -12.47 -13.42
CA TYR A 29 -12.88 -11.89 -14.75
C TYR A 29 -14.10 -11.01 -15.04
N ALA A 30 -15.30 -11.37 -14.55
CA ALA A 30 -16.49 -10.53 -14.66
C ALA A 30 -16.31 -9.20 -13.91
N ILE A 31 -15.86 -9.24 -12.66
CA ILE A 31 -15.54 -8.06 -11.85
C ILE A 31 -14.46 -7.21 -12.52
N ARG A 32 -13.40 -7.85 -13.02
CA ARG A 32 -12.34 -7.14 -13.72
C ARG A 32 -12.85 -6.38 -14.94
N LYS A 33 -13.73 -6.99 -15.72
CA LYS A 33 -14.34 -6.37 -16.90
C LYS A 33 -15.15 -5.10 -16.54
N GLU A 34 -15.84 -5.13 -15.41
CA GLU A 34 -16.56 -3.95 -14.90
C GLU A 34 -15.60 -2.80 -14.54
N LEU A 35 -14.39 -3.13 -14.02
CA LEU A 35 -13.38 -2.16 -13.65
C LEU A 35 -12.57 -1.63 -14.85
N ASP A 36 -12.61 -2.25 -16.01
CA ASP A 36 -11.86 -1.83 -17.20
C ASP A 36 -12.17 -0.40 -17.67
N ALA A 37 -13.35 0.11 -17.33
CA ALA A 37 -13.74 1.48 -17.67
C ALA A 37 -12.99 2.54 -16.83
N VAL A 38 -12.59 2.20 -15.59
CA VAL A 38 -11.96 3.12 -14.62
C VAL A 38 -10.47 2.85 -14.41
N ASP A 39 -9.99 1.67 -14.80
CA ASP A 39 -8.59 1.27 -14.63
C ASP A 39 -7.71 1.80 -15.77
N ALA A 40 -6.58 2.37 -15.41
CA ALA A 40 -5.57 2.81 -16.37
C ALA A 40 -4.79 1.63 -16.99
N VAL A 41 -4.75 0.47 -16.33
CA VAL A 41 -4.06 -0.72 -16.80
C VAL A 41 -4.99 -1.53 -17.71
N LYS A 42 -4.74 -1.52 -19.01
CA LYS A 42 -5.56 -2.21 -20.02
C LYS A 42 -5.07 -3.62 -20.37
N VAL A 43 -3.86 -3.98 -19.95
CA VAL A 43 -3.28 -5.31 -20.19
C VAL A 43 -3.65 -6.22 -19.02
N PHE A 44 -4.30 -7.32 -19.32
CA PHE A 44 -4.72 -8.32 -18.36
C PHE A 44 -4.56 -9.73 -18.95
N PRO A 45 -4.14 -10.73 -18.17
CA PRO A 45 -3.98 -12.08 -18.65
C PRO A 45 -5.27 -12.66 -19.25
N ASN A 46 -5.13 -13.39 -20.36
CA ASN A 46 -6.25 -14.08 -20.98
C ASN A 46 -6.80 -15.17 -20.06
N PRO A 47 -8.13 -15.34 -19.96
CA PRO A 47 -8.70 -16.44 -19.21
C PRO A 47 -8.28 -17.78 -19.78
N PHE A 48 -8.01 -18.74 -18.91
CA PHE A 48 -7.67 -20.10 -19.27
C PHE A 48 -8.14 -21.07 -18.19
N ASN A 49 -8.86 -22.12 -18.59
CA ASN A 49 -9.28 -23.16 -17.66
C ASN A 49 -8.56 -24.48 -18.03
N PRO A 50 -7.55 -24.91 -17.26
CA PRO A 50 -6.77 -26.10 -17.59
C PRO A 50 -7.57 -27.40 -17.55
N LEU A 51 -8.81 -27.42 -17.07
CA LEU A 51 -9.69 -28.58 -17.07
C LEU A 51 -10.42 -28.74 -18.41
N THR A 52 -10.65 -27.64 -19.14
CA THR A 52 -11.46 -27.66 -20.38
C THR A 52 -10.71 -27.18 -21.61
N ASP A 53 -9.77 -26.28 -21.43
CA ASP A 53 -9.05 -25.63 -22.51
C ASP A 53 -7.77 -26.40 -22.84
N LYS A 54 -7.44 -26.44 -24.13
CA LYS A 54 -6.21 -27.09 -24.60
C LYS A 54 -5.17 -26.02 -24.92
N LEU A 55 -3.96 -26.22 -24.41
CA LEU A 55 -2.80 -25.43 -24.83
C LEU A 55 -2.47 -25.74 -26.30
N PRO A 56 -2.13 -24.72 -27.11
CA PRO A 56 -1.47 -24.96 -28.40
C PRO A 56 -0.16 -25.73 -28.19
N GLU A 57 0.16 -26.65 -29.11
CA GLU A 57 1.35 -27.49 -28.98
C GLU A 57 2.66 -26.72 -28.76
N HIS A 58 2.81 -25.57 -29.42
CA HIS A 58 4.00 -24.76 -29.28
C HIS A 58 4.11 -24.13 -27.87
N ILE A 59 2.99 -23.82 -27.21
CA ILE A 59 2.99 -23.30 -25.82
C ILE A 59 3.18 -24.44 -24.84
N ASP A 60 2.57 -25.58 -25.07
CA ASP A 60 2.78 -26.77 -24.24
C ASP A 60 4.28 -27.16 -24.19
N LYS A 61 4.98 -27.09 -25.34
CA LYS A 61 6.43 -27.27 -25.43
C LYS A 61 7.24 -26.23 -24.64
N GLU A 62 6.75 -24.98 -24.52
CA GLU A 62 7.43 -23.98 -23.68
C GLU A 62 7.35 -24.33 -22.19
N PHE A 63 6.23 -24.90 -21.73
CA PHE A 63 6.15 -25.43 -20.36
C PHE A 63 7.15 -26.57 -20.13
N ASP A 64 7.28 -27.51 -21.10
CA ASP A 64 8.27 -28.60 -21.01
C ASP A 64 9.70 -28.04 -20.98
N ARG A 65 9.98 -27.05 -21.84
CA ARG A 65 11.28 -26.39 -21.92
C ARG A 65 11.61 -25.70 -20.60
N ALA A 66 10.67 -24.97 -19.98
CA ALA A 66 10.85 -24.33 -18.69
C ALA A 66 11.15 -25.35 -17.57
N VAL A 67 10.42 -26.47 -17.53
CA VAL A 67 10.67 -27.56 -16.56
C VAL A 67 12.04 -28.19 -16.77
N ALA A 68 12.44 -28.44 -18.01
CA ALA A 68 13.76 -28.99 -18.32
C ALA A 68 14.90 -28.03 -17.93
N ALA A 69 14.75 -26.74 -18.25
CA ALA A 69 15.70 -25.69 -17.89
C ALA A 69 15.83 -25.53 -16.37
N ALA A 70 14.73 -25.56 -15.63
CA ALA A 70 14.75 -25.53 -14.16
C ALA A 70 15.50 -26.74 -13.57
N LYS A 71 15.28 -27.95 -14.10
CA LYS A 71 15.97 -29.16 -13.64
C LYS A 71 17.48 -29.14 -13.94
N SER A 72 17.89 -28.51 -15.03
CA SER A 72 19.31 -28.38 -15.42
C SER A 72 20.01 -27.18 -14.80
N GLY A 73 19.28 -26.28 -14.13
CA GLY A 73 19.83 -25.01 -13.60
C GLY A 73 20.14 -23.98 -14.68
N ASN A 74 19.57 -24.12 -15.89
CA ASN A 74 19.76 -23.17 -16.99
C ASN A 74 18.77 -22.00 -16.82
N GLU A 75 19.17 -20.99 -16.04
CA GLU A 75 18.33 -19.83 -15.71
C GLU A 75 17.93 -19.01 -16.95
N ALA A 76 18.83 -18.80 -17.89
CA ALA A 76 18.58 -18.01 -19.08
C ALA A 76 17.46 -18.65 -19.95
N GLU A 77 17.50 -19.96 -20.14
CA GLU A 77 16.50 -20.71 -20.89
C GLU A 77 15.17 -20.79 -20.15
N LEU A 78 15.22 -20.93 -18.80
CA LEU A 78 14.02 -20.88 -17.96
C LEU A 78 13.27 -19.55 -18.12
N ILE A 79 13.99 -18.44 -18.02
CA ILE A 79 13.43 -17.10 -18.16
C ILE A 79 12.83 -16.90 -19.55
N ASP A 80 13.53 -17.31 -20.62
CA ASP A 80 13.05 -17.17 -21.99
C ASP A 80 11.77 -17.99 -22.25
N ALA A 81 11.72 -19.22 -21.76
CA ALA A 81 10.52 -20.06 -21.85
C ALA A 81 9.34 -19.46 -21.06
N CYS A 82 9.58 -18.98 -19.84
CA CYS A 82 8.56 -18.29 -19.04
C CYS A 82 8.03 -17.04 -19.74
N HIS A 83 8.89 -16.24 -20.34
CA HIS A 83 8.47 -15.07 -21.12
C HIS A 83 7.64 -15.45 -22.37
N ALA A 84 7.91 -16.59 -23.00
CA ALA A 84 7.09 -17.08 -24.10
C ALA A 84 5.66 -17.44 -23.63
N ILE A 85 5.56 -18.10 -22.47
CA ILE A 85 4.29 -18.42 -21.81
C ILE A 85 3.53 -17.16 -21.43
N GLU A 86 4.20 -16.21 -20.78
CA GLU A 86 3.62 -14.93 -20.38
C GLU A 86 3.06 -14.13 -21.56
N ARG A 87 3.80 -14.08 -22.66
CA ARG A 87 3.33 -13.42 -23.90
C ARG A 87 2.08 -14.06 -24.46
N TYR A 88 2.00 -15.38 -24.44
CA TYR A 88 0.81 -16.11 -24.93
C TYR A 88 -0.42 -15.78 -24.08
N PHE A 89 -0.28 -15.73 -22.77
CA PHE A 89 -1.37 -15.41 -21.85
C PHE A 89 -1.61 -13.89 -21.67
N ASN A 90 -0.94 -13.05 -22.46
CA ASN A 90 -1.09 -11.60 -22.41
C ASN A 90 -0.77 -11.00 -21.02
N PHE A 91 0.26 -11.52 -20.34
CA PHE A 91 0.77 -10.86 -19.14
C PHE A 91 1.42 -9.52 -19.48
N PRO A 92 1.29 -8.51 -18.62
CA PRO A 92 2.01 -7.24 -18.80
C PRO A 92 3.53 -7.49 -18.78
N LYS A 93 4.26 -6.70 -19.57
CA LYS A 93 5.72 -6.76 -19.53
C LYS A 93 6.24 -6.38 -18.14
N PRO A 94 7.29 -7.04 -17.65
CA PRO A 94 7.95 -6.67 -16.41
C PRO A 94 8.40 -5.21 -16.43
N ASN A 95 8.28 -4.53 -15.29
CA ASN A 95 8.83 -3.19 -15.12
C ASN A 95 10.32 -3.30 -14.76
N GLU A 96 11.19 -3.04 -15.72
CA GLU A 96 12.65 -3.17 -15.53
C GLU A 96 13.20 -2.28 -14.41
N LEU A 97 12.62 -1.11 -14.15
CA LEU A 97 13.03 -0.25 -13.05
C LEU A 97 12.74 -0.90 -11.71
N VAL A 98 11.56 -1.51 -11.57
CA VAL A 98 11.18 -2.24 -10.35
C VAL A 98 12.07 -3.45 -10.14
N GLN A 99 12.36 -4.18 -11.22
CA GLN A 99 13.24 -5.36 -11.18
C GLN A 99 14.68 -4.99 -10.78
N LYS A 100 15.26 -3.95 -11.43
CA LYS A 100 16.62 -3.47 -11.12
C LYS A 100 16.75 -2.86 -9.72
N ALA A 101 15.69 -2.29 -9.18
CA ALA A 101 15.66 -1.76 -7.82
C ALA A 101 15.37 -2.83 -6.76
N GLU A 102 15.05 -4.06 -7.17
CA GLU A 102 14.73 -5.20 -6.30
C GLU A 102 13.63 -4.88 -5.27
N ILE A 103 12.60 -4.15 -5.68
CA ILE A 103 11.55 -3.69 -4.79
C ILE A 103 10.23 -4.46 -4.97
N PRO A 104 9.44 -4.63 -3.90
CA PRO A 104 8.08 -5.15 -3.99
C PRO A 104 7.16 -4.22 -4.79
N GLY A 105 6.21 -4.79 -5.54
CA GLY A 105 5.25 -4.01 -6.33
C GLY A 105 4.46 -2.99 -5.52
N GLY A 106 4.07 -3.33 -4.27
CA GLY A 106 3.40 -2.40 -3.35
C GLY A 106 4.25 -1.19 -2.99
N MET A 107 5.58 -1.34 -2.86
CA MET A 107 6.49 -0.21 -2.64
C MET A 107 6.50 0.73 -3.85
N TYR A 108 6.55 0.18 -5.07
CA TYR A 108 6.50 0.96 -6.30
C TYR A 108 5.21 1.78 -6.41
N THR A 109 4.05 1.14 -6.22
CA THR A 109 2.76 1.83 -6.32
C THR A 109 2.60 2.94 -5.29
N ASN A 110 3.08 2.74 -4.05
CA ASN A 110 3.09 3.77 -3.01
C ASN A 110 4.00 4.96 -3.37
N MET A 111 5.20 4.70 -3.91
CA MET A 111 6.10 5.76 -4.38
C MET A 111 5.48 6.57 -5.51
N VAL A 112 4.86 5.91 -6.49
CA VAL A 112 4.16 6.59 -7.60
C VAL A 112 3.02 7.46 -7.07
N ALA A 113 2.21 6.96 -6.13
CA ALA A 113 1.12 7.71 -5.52
C ALA A 113 1.63 8.95 -4.75
N GLN A 114 2.69 8.79 -3.95
CA GLN A 114 3.32 9.88 -3.22
C GLN A 114 3.87 10.96 -4.17
N LEU A 115 4.57 10.56 -5.23
CA LEU A 115 5.14 11.50 -6.20
C LEU A 115 4.07 12.24 -7.01
N LYS A 116 2.94 11.59 -7.31
CA LYS A 116 1.77 12.24 -7.92
C LYS A 116 1.19 13.33 -7.01
N GLN A 117 1.04 13.04 -5.71
CA GLN A 117 0.57 14.04 -4.73
C GLN A 117 1.53 15.24 -4.63
N LEU A 118 2.84 14.99 -4.71
CA LEU A 118 3.88 16.02 -4.70
C LEU A 118 4.09 16.71 -6.07
N LYS A 119 3.36 16.32 -7.12
CA LYS A 119 3.54 16.78 -8.51
C LYS A 119 5.00 16.68 -8.96
N SER A 120 5.66 15.59 -8.61
CA SER A 120 7.10 15.36 -8.80
C SER A 120 7.40 14.00 -9.44
N GLU A 121 6.53 13.51 -10.31
CA GLU A 121 6.67 12.21 -10.98
C GLU A 121 7.98 12.08 -11.76
N SER A 122 8.52 13.20 -12.22
CA SER A 122 9.79 13.24 -12.99
C SER A 122 11.00 12.72 -12.21
N ILE A 123 10.91 12.60 -10.87
CA ILE A 123 12.01 12.07 -10.04
C ILE A 123 11.91 10.59 -9.73
N LEU A 124 10.83 9.91 -10.17
CA LEU A 124 10.60 8.50 -9.88
C LEU A 124 11.81 7.63 -10.26
N GLU A 125 12.31 7.79 -11.47
CA GLU A 125 13.46 7.01 -11.93
C GLU A 125 14.72 7.27 -11.09
N SER A 126 14.98 8.51 -10.71
CA SER A 126 16.11 8.87 -9.86
C SER A 126 15.95 8.29 -8.46
N ALA A 127 14.74 8.35 -7.88
CA ALA A 127 14.45 7.75 -6.59
C ALA A 127 14.63 6.22 -6.62
N MET A 128 14.15 5.55 -7.67
CA MET A 128 14.30 4.11 -7.85
C MET A 128 15.77 3.69 -7.90
N LYS A 129 16.62 4.44 -8.62
CA LYS A 129 18.07 4.18 -8.67
C LYS A 129 18.79 4.36 -7.33
N LEU A 130 18.23 5.16 -6.43
CA LEU A 130 18.79 5.39 -5.09
C LEU A 130 18.38 4.34 -4.05
N ILE A 131 17.31 3.57 -4.29
CA ILE A 131 16.82 2.58 -3.32
C ILE A 131 17.90 1.60 -2.87
N PRO A 132 18.70 0.95 -3.75
CA PRO A 132 19.73 0.02 -3.31
C PRO A 132 20.75 0.68 -2.37
N ARG A 133 21.13 1.92 -2.66
CA ARG A 133 22.06 2.69 -1.83
C ARG A 133 21.45 3.04 -0.48
N VAL A 134 20.26 3.60 -0.45
CA VAL A 134 19.56 3.96 0.80
C VAL A 134 19.29 2.73 1.67
N ARG A 135 18.96 1.60 1.04
CA ARG A 135 18.77 0.32 1.72
C ARG A 135 20.08 -0.18 2.33
N LEU A 136 21.20 -0.09 1.59
CA LEU A 136 22.51 -0.48 2.10
C LEU A 136 22.93 0.39 3.29
N ASP A 137 22.80 1.72 3.17
CA ASP A 137 23.13 2.67 4.23
C ASP A 137 22.31 2.45 5.50
N ALA A 138 21.08 1.92 5.36
CA ALA A 138 20.19 1.54 6.47
C ALA A 138 20.45 0.12 7.03
N GLY A 139 21.49 -0.59 6.58
CA GLY A 139 21.84 -1.93 7.07
C GLY A 139 21.10 -3.07 6.38
N LEU A 140 20.69 -2.90 5.11
CA LEU A 140 19.97 -3.89 4.28
C LEU A 140 18.68 -4.43 4.92
N PRO A 141 17.78 -3.60 5.47
CA PRO A 141 16.54 -4.10 6.02
C PRO A 141 15.72 -4.84 4.95
N PRO A 142 14.95 -5.88 5.32
CA PRO A 142 14.03 -6.52 4.39
C PRO A 142 12.99 -5.50 3.90
N LEU A 143 12.71 -5.51 2.58
CA LEU A 143 11.75 -4.57 1.98
C LEU A 143 10.31 -5.07 2.13
N VAL A 144 9.89 -5.23 3.37
CA VAL A 144 8.50 -5.52 3.78
C VAL A 144 7.96 -4.33 4.57
N THR A 145 6.64 -4.25 4.78
CA THR A 145 6.04 -3.21 5.61
C THR A 145 6.50 -3.36 7.06
N PRO A 146 6.95 -2.29 7.74
CA PRO A 146 6.99 -0.89 7.32
C PRO A 146 8.29 -0.45 6.62
N THR A 147 9.37 -1.25 6.65
CA THR A 147 10.71 -0.86 6.22
C THR A 147 10.79 -0.51 4.74
N SER A 148 10.01 -1.19 3.88
CA SER A 148 9.90 -0.85 2.46
C SER A 148 9.41 0.58 2.24
N GLN A 149 8.42 1.03 3.02
CA GLN A 149 7.89 2.39 2.94
C GLN A 149 8.92 3.42 3.45
N ILE A 150 9.62 3.09 4.54
CA ILE A 150 10.64 3.96 5.13
C ILE A 150 11.79 4.19 4.14
N VAL A 151 12.32 3.11 3.57
CA VAL A 151 13.40 3.16 2.57
C VAL A 151 12.94 3.89 1.30
N GLY A 152 11.73 3.59 0.81
CA GLY A 152 11.16 4.25 -0.37
C GLY A 152 10.98 5.75 -0.20
N ALA A 153 10.37 6.17 0.91
CA ALA A 153 10.20 7.58 1.22
C ALA A 153 11.55 8.31 1.37
N GLN A 154 12.54 7.68 2.00
CA GLN A 154 13.87 8.27 2.11
C GLN A 154 14.60 8.35 0.77
N ALA A 155 14.45 7.38 -0.12
CA ALA A 155 14.99 7.44 -1.47
C ALA A 155 14.37 8.61 -2.28
N VAL A 156 13.07 8.86 -2.13
CA VAL A 156 12.40 10.03 -2.70
C VAL A 156 12.98 11.33 -2.13
N ASN A 157 13.16 11.42 -0.81
CA ASN A 157 13.76 12.59 -0.18
C ASN A 157 15.18 12.85 -0.70
N CYS A 158 16.02 11.81 -0.80
CA CYS A 158 17.37 11.92 -1.35
C CYS A 158 17.36 12.37 -2.81
N ALA A 159 16.43 11.86 -3.64
CA ALA A 159 16.30 12.29 -5.02
C ALA A 159 15.89 13.78 -5.14
N LEU A 160 15.01 14.23 -4.25
CA LEU A 160 14.64 15.65 -4.15
C LEU A 160 15.80 16.52 -3.66
N ASP A 161 16.57 16.07 -2.68
CA ASP A 161 17.77 16.78 -2.21
C ASP A 161 18.75 17.00 -3.37
N ILE A 162 19.08 15.94 -4.12
CA ILE A 162 19.98 16.00 -5.27
C ILE A 162 19.43 16.94 -6.35
N LYS A 163 18.15 16.85 -6.70
CA LYS A 163 17.49 17.73 -7.66
C LYS A 163 17.61 19.21 -7.26
N ASN A 164 17.58 19.49 -5.97
CA ASN A 164 17.68 20.83 -5.40
C ASN A 164 19.14 21.26 -5.11
N GLY A 165 20.14 20.53 -5.60
CA GLY A 165 21.56 20.82 -5.40
C GLY A 165 22.05 20.57 -3.97
N LYS A 166 21.32 19.81 -3.16
CA LYS A 166 21.69 19.45 -1.79
C LYS A 166 22.32 18.06 -1.76
N PRO A 167 23.20 17.77 -0.78
CA PRO A 167 23.71 16.43 -0.59
C PRO A 167 22.59 15.46 -0.13
N MET A 168 22.77 14.18 -0.43
CA MET A 168 21.87 13.13 0.08
C MET A 168 21.74 13.22 1.60
N TYR A 169 20.55 12.89 2.10
CA TYR A 169 20.21 12.95 3.53
C TYR A 169 20.22 14.36 4.14
N SER A 170 19.99 15.41 3.32
CA SER A 170 19.69 16.77 3.83
C SER A 170 18.29 16.83 4.44
N ASN A 171 17.36 16.00 3.90
CA ASN A 171 16.02 15.82 4.42
C ASN A 171 15.81 14.37 4.84
N VAL A 172 15.72 14.12 6.13
CA VAL A 172 15.59 12.77 6.70
C VAL A 172 14.27 12.66 7.45
N SER A 173 13.51 11.60 7.16
CA SER A 173 12.27 11.32 7.88
C SER A 173 12.55 10.76 9.28
N ASN A 174 11.69 11.06 10.25
CA ASN A 174 11.81 10.53 11.61
C ASN A 174 11.82 8.98 11.61
N GLN A 175 11.04 8.35 10.74
CA GLN A 175 11.00 6.90 10.62
C GLN A 175 12.35 6.34 10.13
N PHE A 176 13.02 7.01 9.20
CA PHE A 176 14.35 6.60 8.75
C PHE A 176 15.40 6.81 9.84
N VAL A 177 15.31 7.91 10.60
CA VAL A 177 16.15 8.13 11.79
C VAL A 177 16.01 6.97 12.77
N ASN A 178 14.78 6.58 13.09
CA ASN A 178 14.49 5.48 14.03
C ASN A 178 14.97 4.12 13.49
N LEU A 179 14.87 3.89 12.17
CA LEU A 179 15.39 2.69 11.52
C LEU A 179 16.91 2.61 11.67
N VAL A 180 17.63 3.69 11.30
CA VAL A 180 19.10 3.76 11.41
C VAL A 180 19.58 3.69 12.85
N LYS A 181 18.81 4.23 13.80
CA LYS A 181 19.06 4.16 15.22
C LYS A 181 19.00 2.73 15.79
N GLY A 182 18.17 1.85 15.17
CA GLY A 182 17.95 0.47 15.61
C GLY A 182 16.63 0.23 16.33
N GLU A 183 15.70 1.19 16.32
CA GLU A 183 14.39 1.04 16.98
C GLU A 183 13.47 0.00 16.32
N TYR A 184 13.74 -0.38 15.06
CA TYR A 184 13.02 -1.43 14.34
C TYR A 184 13.66 -2.83 14.49
N GLY A 185 14.68 -2.96 15.33
CA GLY A 185 15.43 -4.18 15.56
C GLY A 185 16.74 -4.24 14.77
N LYS A 186 17.46 -5.33 14.98
CA LYS A 186 18.78 -5.55 14.40
C LYS A 186 18.71 -5.73 12.87
N THR A 187 19.56 -5.00 12.16
CA THR A 187 19.64 -5.08 10.69
C THR A 187 20.54 -6.22 10.22
N PRO A 188 20.33 -6.79 9.01
CA PRO A 188 21.16 -7.86 8.45
C PRO A 188 22.63 -7.49 8.29
N VAL A 189 22.90 -6.22 7.96
CA VAL A 189 24.25 -5.65 7.88
C VAL A 189 24.36 -4.53 8.89
N GLU A 190 25.50 -4.43 9.55
CA GLU A 190 25.73 -3.35 10.50
C GLU A 190 25.72 -1.98 9.80
N VAL A 191 24.96 -1.05 10.35
CA VAL A 191 24.96 0.34 9.87
C VAL A 191 26.27 1.01 10.25
N ASP A 192 26.91 1.68 9.31
CA ASP A 192 28.14 2.45 9.56
C ASP A 192 27.98 3.40 10.75
N PRO A 193 28.86 3.33 11.79
CA PRO A 193 28.71 4.15 13.00
C PRO A 193 28.73 5.65 12.74
N GLU A 194 29.51 6.13 11.75
CA GLU A 194 29.56 7.56 11.41
C GLU A 194 28.29 7.98 10.69
N PHE A 195 27.75 7.11 9.82
CA PHE A 195 26.46 7.36 9.20
C PHE A 195 25.34 7.37 10.24
N ARG A 196 25.35 6.41 11.18
CA ARG A 196 24.38 6.38 12.29
C ARG A 196 24.48 7.64 13.14
N LEU A 197 25.69 8.08 13.48
CA LEU A 197 25.89 9.34 14.20
C LEU A 197 25.31 10.55 13.45
N LYS A 198 25.59 10.62 12.14
CA LYS A 198 25.11 11.71 11.28
C LYS A 198 23.57 11.75 11.21
N ILE A 199 22.91 10.59 11.10
CA ILE A 199 21.46 10.50 10.88
C ILE A 199 20.68 10.48 12.19
N ALA A 200 21.14 9.69 13.17
CA ALA A 200 20.40 9.39 14.41
C ALA A 200 21.02 9.98 15.68
N GLY A 201 22.17 10.65 15.57
CA GLY A 201 22.85 11.26 16.71
C GLY A 201 23.51 10.28 17.67
N VAL A 202 23.61 8.99 17.33
CA VAL A 202 24.21 7.93 18.14
C VAL A 202 25.15 7.08 17.27
N ARG A 203 26.24 6.55 17.86
CA ARG A 203 27.16 5.65 17.13
C ARG A 203 26.76 4.19 17.24
N GLU A 204 26.17 3.82 18.37
CA GLU A 204 25.79 2.46 18.69
C GLU A 204 24.30 2.24 18.44
N GLU A 205 23.94 1.00 18.13
CA GLU A 205 22.55 0.58 18.00
C GLU A 205 21.80 0.84 19.32
N THR A 206 20.69 1.54 19.22
CA THR A 206 19.85 1.90 20.38
C THR A 206 18.45 1.36 20.15
N PRO A 207 18.14 0.14 20.61
CA PRO A 207 16.82 -0.46 20.46
C PRO A 207 15.73 0.38 21.13
N TYR A 208 14.51 0.22 20.66
CA TYR A 208 13.36 0.84 21.32
C TYR A 208 13.17 0.29 22.73
N ASP A 209 13.14 1.18 23.71
CA ASP A 209 12.92 0.83 25.12
C ASP A 209 11.42 0.76 25.42
N THR A 210 10.87 -0.45 25.40
CA THR A 210 9.45 -0.69 25.69
C THR A 210 9.03 -0.32 27.10
N SER A 211 9.97 -0.25 28.06
CA SER A 211 9.66 0.15 29.44
C SER A 211 9.24 1.62 29.56
N LYS A 212 9.60 2.43 28.58
CA LYS A 212 9.22 3.85 28.47
C LYS A 212 7.91 4.09 27.74
N TYR A 213 7.28 3.05 27.24
CA TYR A 213 6.00 3.18 26.55
C TYR A 213 4.93 3.72 27.51
N LYS A 214 4.19 4.72 27.05
CA LYS A 214 3.04 5.27 27.76
C LYS A 214 1.80 5.07 26.92
N MET A 215 0.76 4.53 27.53
CA MET A 215 -0.54 4.40 26.89
C MET A 215 -1.06 5.75 26.41
N GLN A 216 -1.80 5.72 25.32
CA GLN A 216 -2.43 6.90 24.76
C GLN A 216 -3.42 7.52 25.75
N PRO A 217 -3.50 8.86 25.84
CA PRO A 217 -4.49 9.51 26.68
C PRO A 217 -5.91 9.10 26.31
N ASN A 218 -6.70 8.71 27.31
CA ASN A 218 -8.12 8.39 27.16
C ASN A 218 -8.98 9.42 27.89
N PRO A 219 -9.19 10.63 27.30
CA PRO A 219 -9.91 11.72 27.95
C PRO A 219 -11.42 11.46 28.02
N VAL A 220 -12.06 12.14 28.94
CA VAL A 220 -13.51 12.25 28.99
C VAL A 220 -13.98 13.31 27.97
N LEU A 221 -15.01 13.00 27.22
CA LEU A 221 -15.61 13.89 26.22
C LEU A 221 -16.85 14.57 26.79
N GLU A 222 -16.69 15.76 27.35
CA GLU A 222 -17.81 16.52 27.93
C GLU A 222 -18.87 16.84 26.88
N GLU A 223 -18.46 17.16 25.66
CA GLU A 223 -19.35 17.41 24.53
C GLU A 223 -20.12 16.19 24.02
N ALA A 224 -19.82 15.00 24.52
CA ALA A 224 -20.49 13.74 24.22
C ALA A 224 -21.19 13.14 25.47
N GLY A 225 -21.52 13.97 26.44
CA GLY A 225 -22.21 13.53 27.65
C GLY A 225 -21.34 12.97 28.75
N GLY A 226 -20.05 13.32 28.78
CA GLY A 226 -19.11 12.93 29.84
C GLY A 226 -18.62 11.47 29.74
N VAL A 227 -18.68 10.86 28.55
CA VAL A 227 -18.17 9.49 28.33
C VAL A 227 -16.69 9.48 28.01
N LYS A 228 -15.96 8.41 28.35
CA LYS A 228 -14.57 8.24 27.94
C LYS A 228 -14.47 8.10 26.42
N LEU A 229 -13.37 8.60 25.83
CA LEU A 229 -13.09 8.46 24.41
C LEU A 229 -13.06 6.99 23.99
N ALA A 230 -12.40 6.13 24.77
CA ALA A 230 -12.42 4.67 24.61
C ALA A 230 -13.11 4.03 25.85
N GLU A 231 -14.20 3.31 25.62
CA GLU A 231 -15.04 2.71 26.68
C GLU A 231 -14.85 1.20 26.82
N ASN A 232 -14.24 0.56 25.83
CA ASN A 232 -14.02 -0.88 25.81
C ASN A 232 -12.62 -1.21 25.26
N GLU A 233 -12.20 -2.47 25.43
CA GLU A 233 -10.88 -2.95 25.03
C GLU A 233 -10.58 -2.71 23.55
N LYS A 234 -11.53 -2.94 22.66
CA LYS A 234 -11.37 -2.70 21.22
C LYS A 234 -11.12 -1.24 20.91
N GLU A 235 -11.84 -0.32 21.56
CA GLU A 235 -11.64 1.12 21.38
C GLU A 235 -10.30 1.57 21.98
N VAL A 236 -9.86 1.00 23.09
CA VAL A 236 -8.54 1.22 23.66
C VAL A 236 -7.45 0.76 22.68
N LEU A 237 -7.56 -0.45 22.14
CA LEU A 237 -6.62 -0.95 21.14
C LEU A 237 -6.58 -0.06 19.87
N LEU A 238 -7.73 0.40 19.39
CA LEU A 238 -7.78 1.34 18.27
C LEU A 238 -7.05 2.65 18.59
N LEU A 239 -7.23 3.17 19.81
CA LEU A 239 -6.58 4.40 20.25
C LEU A 239 -5.05 4.22 20.38
N GLU A 240 -4.59 3.06 20.85
CA GLU A 240 -3.16 2.73 20.95
C GLU A 240 -2.50 2.56 19.57
N LEU A 241 -3.14 1.83 18.67
CA LEU A 241 -2.57 1.50 17.35
C LEU A 241 -2.68 2.65 16.35
N PHE A 242 -3.74 3.46 16.43
CA PHE A 242 -4.04 4.53 15.46
C PHE A 242 -4.47 5.83 16.14
N PRO A 243 -3.65 6.43 17.01
CA PRO A 243 -4.07 7.49 17.95
C PRO A 243 -4.80 8.67 17.30
N LEU A 244 -4.31 9.20 16.19
CA LEU A 244 -4.92 10.36 15.52
C LEU A 244 -6.25 10.01 14.85
N VAL A 245 -6.28 8.90 14.10
CA VAL A 245 -7.47 8.45 13.36
C VAL A 245 -8.53 7.99 14.34
N ALA A 246 -8.15 7.17 15.32
CA ALA A 246 -9.07 6.66 16.34
C ALA A 246 -9.67 7.78 17.19
N LYS A 247 -8.88 8.78 17.59
CA LYS A 247 -9.38 9.92 18.32
C LYS A 247 -10.50 10.64 17.57
N ASN A 248 -10.28 10.94 16.28
CA ASN A 248 -11.27 11.63 15.45
C ASN A 248 -12.52 10.77 15.24
N TYR A 249 -12.35 9.50 14.90
CA TYR A 249 -13.44 8.56 14.67
C TYR A 249 -14.29 8.35 15.92
N LEU A 250 -13.66 7.99 17.04
CA LEU A 250 -14.36 7.72 18.30
C LEU A 250 -15.07 8.97 18.82
N THR A 251 -14.44 10.15 18.74
CA THR A 251 -15.10 11.41 19.10
C THR A 251 -16.35 11.64 18.26
N GLY A 252 -16.30 11.42 16.95
CA GLY A 252 -17.45 11.55 16.05
C GLY A 252 -18.58 10.58 16.41
N VAL A 253 -18.24 9.31 16.64
CA VAL A 253 -19.21 8.27 17.05
C VAL A 253 -19.87 8.59 18.38
N LYS A 254 -19.10 9.00 19.42
CA LYS A 254 -19.63 9.34 20.75
C LYS A 254 -20.55 10.58 20.67
N LYS A 255 -20.15 11.60 19.92
CA LYS A 255 -20.99 12.79 19.70
C LYS A 255 -22.31 12.45 19.00
N ALA A 256 -22.28 11.67 17.94
CA ALA A 256 -23.46 11.25 17.21
C ALA A 256 -24.41 10.43 18.12
N ARG A 257 -23.86 9.50 18.91
CA ARG A 257 -24.63 8.71 19.86
C ARG A 257 -25.27 9.59 20.94
N TYR A 258 -24.55 10.54 21.49
CA TYR A 258 -25.07 11.49 22.48
C TYR A 258 -26.16 12.38 21.91
N GLN A 259 -26.01 12.90 20.70
CA GLN A 259 -27.06 13.69 20.03
C GLN A 259 -28.31 12.86 19.78
N ALA A 260 -28.18 11.60 19.35
CA ALA A 260 -29.31 10.71 19.14
C ALA A 260 -30.04 10.33 20.45
N SER A 261 -29.36 10.38 21.60
CA SER A 261 -29.95 10.10 22.91
C SER A 261 -30.67 11.29 23.54
N LYS A 262 -30.48 12.49 23.03
CA LYS A 262 -31.22 13.68 23.49
C LYS A 262 -32.68 13.55 23.07
N PRO A 263 -33.66 13.84 23.96
CA PRO A 263 -35.06 13.96 23.55
C PRO A 263 -35.18 14.98 22.40
N LYS A 264 -35.84 14.62 21.33
CA LYS A 264 -36.23 15.63 20.35
C LYS A 264 -37.09 16.64 21.09
N GLU A 265 -36.61 17.88 21.25
CA GLU A 265 -37.50 19.00 21.61
C GLU A 265 -38.64 19.02 20.58
N GLU A 266 -39.86 18.78 21.04
CA GLU A 266 -41.04 18.97 20.24
C GLU A 266 -40.97 20.41 19.72
N ALA A 267 -40.85 20.56 18.40
CA ALA A 267 -40.89 21.83 17.74
C ALA A 267 -42.24 22.47 18.10
N SER A 268 -42.25 23.38 19.05
CA SER A 268 -43.38 24.28 19.28
C SER A 268 -43.68 24.97 17.96
N ALA A 269 -44.92 24.81 17.48
CA ALA A 269 -45.40 25.39 16.25
C ALA A 269 -45.09 26.91 16.23
N PRO A 270 -44.52 27.45 15.16
CA PRO A 270 -44.33 28.89 15.08
C PRO A 270 -45.70 29.56 14.90
N ALA A 271 -45.98 30.50 15.85
CA ALA A 271 -47.08 31.45 15.68
C ALA A 271 -46.89 32.25 14.37
N ALA A 272 -47.96 32.39 13.62
CA ALA A 272 -48.00 33.15 12.39
C ALA A 272 -47.52 34.57 12.59
N ALA A 273 -46.50 35.02 11.86
CA ALA A 273 -46.09 36.40 11.72
C ALA A 273 -46.16 36.85 10.24
N PRO A 274 -46.40 38.12 9.95
CA PRO A 274 -46.99 38.60 8.70
C PRO A 274 -45.98 38.67 7.55
N ALA A 275 -46.54 38.61 6.35
CA ALA A 275 -45.84 38.70 5.09
C ALA A 275 -44.97 39.96 4.95
N ALA A 276 -43.71 39.79 4.59
CA ALA A 276 -42.85 40.84 4.07
C ALA A 276 -42.11 40.33 2.82
N GLU A 277 -42.01 41.22 1.87
CA GLU A 277 -41.60 41.13 0.47
C GLU A 277 -40.29 40.34 0.19
N ALA A 278 -40.27 39.69 -0.98
CA ALA A 278 -39.16 38.97 -1.54
C ALA A 278 -38.08 39.91 -2.14
N PRO A 279 -36.79 39.67 -1.91
CA PRO A 279 -35.73 40.18 -2.77
C PRO A 279 -35.28 39.14 -3.79
N LYS A 280 -34.95 39.65 -4.96
CA LYS A 280 -34.50 38.94 -6.18
C LYS A 280 -33.28 38.03 -6.00
N ALA A 281 -33.36 36.90 -6.65
CA ALA A 281 -32.28 35.91 -6.73
C ALA A 281 -31.13 36.39 -7.59
N GLU A 282 -29.89 36.23 -7.08
CA GLU A 282 -28.66 36.17 -7.84
C GLU A 282 -28.24 34.69 -8.04
N PRO A 283 -27.60 34.35 -9.16
CA PRO A 283 -27.36 32.94 -9.52
C PRO A 283 -26.22 32.32 -8.75
N ALA A 284 -26.46 31.15 -8.16
CA ALA A 284 -25.50 30.36 -7.43
C ALA A 284 -24.43 29.73 -8.34
N LYS A 285 -23.17 29.83 -7.91
CA LYS A 285 -22.04 29.06 -8.44
C LYS A 285 -22.19 27.57 -8.10
N PRO A 286 -21.79 26.66 -8.98
CA PRO A 286 -21.93 25.23 -8.70
C PRO A 286 -20.93 24.77 -7.63
N ALA A 287 -21.48 24.03 -6.64
CA ALA A 287 -20.71 23.37 -5.60
C ALA A 287 -19.95 22.16 -6.17
N ALA A 288 -18.69 22.04 -5.79
CA ALA A 288 -17.85 20.88 -6.11
C ALA A 288 -18.36 19.63 -5.39
N ALA A 289 -18.47 18.53 -6.12
CA ALA A 289 -18.86 17.22 -5.60
C ALA A 289 -17.81 16.65 -4.62
N PRO A 290 -18.21 15.88 -3.59
CA PRO A 290 -17.28 15.26 -2.67
C PRO A 290 -16.56 14.10 -3.33
N ILE A 291 -15.23 14.08 -3.18
CA ILE A 291 -14.35 12.98 -3.62
C ILE A 291 -14.51 11.85 -2.59
N THR A 292 -15.24 10.81 -2.96
CA THR A 292 -15.21 9.53 -2.23
C THR A 292 -13.95 8.79 -2.64
N GLY A 293 -12.92 8.83 -1.80
CA GLY A 293 -11.73 8.01 -1.95
C GLY A 293 -12.03 6.58 -1.51
N ASN A 294 -12.16 5.66 -2.45
CA ASN A 294 -12.05 4.25 -2.18
C ASN A 294 -10.58 3.87 -2.05
N VAL A 295 -10.20 3.46 -0.85
CA VAL A 295 -8.96 2.75 -0.57
C VAL A 295 -9.15 1.34 -1.09
N VAL A 296 -8.42 0.97 -2.14
CA VAL A 296 -8.23 -0.43 -2.51
C VAL A 296 -6.81 -0.81 -2.10
N THR A 297 -6.75 -1.79 -1.22
CA THR A 297 -5.53 -2.49 -0.77
C THR A 297 -4.79 -3.16 -1.93
#